data_d6bc3fd79059cb6d06615c729e186f7c
#
_entry.id   d6bc3fd79059cb6d06615c729e186f7c
#
_cell.length_a   1.000
_cell.length_b   1.000
_cell.length_c   1.000
_cell.angle_alpha   90.00
_cell.angle_beta   90.00
_cell.angle_gamma   90.00
#
_symmetry.space_group_name_H-M   'P 1'
#
loop_
_entity.id
_entity.type
_entity.pdbx_description
1 polymer ?
#
loop_
_entity_poly.entity_id
_entity_poly.type
_entity_poly.pdbx_seq_one_letter_code
_entity_poly.pdbx_strand_id
1 'polypeptide(L)'
;MTVFVDVVGRGPNLTMLHGWGLNGAVWDGIRESLAEHYTLHIVDLPGHGHSRGVATTTLTAMADAVATVIPEHSHLLGWSLGGLVADRKSVV
;
A
#
# COMPACT_ATOMS: atom_id res chain seq x y z
N MET A 1 0.28 -16.30 -4.28
CA MET A 1 -0.76 -15.29 -4.12
C MET A 1 -0.15 -13.90 -4.23
N THR A 2 -0.87 -12.98 -4.82
CA THR A 2 -0.42 -11.60 -4.94
C THR A 2 -1.01 -10.74 -3.82
N VAL A 3 -0.33 -9.62 -3.56
CA VAL A 3 -0.82 -8.62 -2.60
C VAL A 3 -2.06 -7.95 -3.17
N PHE A 4 -3.09 -7.76 -2.36
CA PHE A 4 -4.33 -7.11 -2.76
C PHE A 4 -4.14 -5.59 -2.85
N VAL A 5 -4.60 -5.00 -3.94
CA VAL A 5 -4.61 -3.56 -4.16
C VAL A 5 -5.99 -3.14 -4.67
N ASP A 6 -6.55 -2.11 -4.06
CA ASP A 6 -7.78 -1.47 -4.54
C ASP A 6 -7.39 -0.16 -5.22
N VAL A 7 -7.75 0.01 -6.48
CA VAL A 7 -7.36 1.18 -7.27
C VAL A 7 -8.59 2.04 -7.56
N VAL A 8 -8.56 3.29 -7.14
CA VAL A 8 -9.67 4.22 -7.32
C VAL A 8 -9.15 5.62 -7.62
N GLY A 9 -9.97 6.43 -8.27
CA GLY A 9 -9.67 7.84 -8.51
C GLY A 9 -8.97 8.10 -9.82
N ARG A 10 -8.44 9.31 -9.95
CA ARG A 10 -7.76 9.78 -11.17
C ARG A 10 -6.74 10.84 -10.80
N GLY A 11 -5.70 10.94 -11.60
CA GLY A 11 -4.59 11.86 -11.38
C GLY A 11 -3.29 11.12 -11.12
N PRO A 12 -2.28 11.80 -10.58
CA PRO A 12 -1.00 11.17 -10.24
C PRO A 12 -1.21 9.99 -9.28
N ASN A 13 -0.35 8.99 -9.37
CA ASN A 13 -0.42 7.81 -8.52
C ASN A 13 -0.04 8.12 -7.07
N LEU A 14 -0.86 7.67 -6.13
CA LEU A 14 -0.58 7.72 -4.69
C LEU A 14 -0.82 6.34 -4.11
N THR A 15 0.24 5.70 -3.63
CA THR A 15 0.18 4.39 -2.99
C THR A 15 0.06 4.56 -1.48
N MET A 16 -0.94 3.92 -0.88
CA MET A 16 -1.28 4.08 0.54
C MET A 16 -1.04 2.76 1.28
N LEU A 17 -0.17 2.80 2.28
CA LEU A 17 0.29 1.63 3.03
C LEU A 17 -0.07 1.79 4.50
N HIS A 18 -0.93 0.91 5.01
CA HIS A 18 -1.46 0.96 6.37
C HIS A 18 -0.47 0.46 7.43
N GLY A 19 -0.86 0.59 8.71
CA GLY A 19 -0.07 0.12 9.84
C GLY A 19 -0.29 -1.34 10.18
N TRP A 20 0.50 -1.84 11.12
CA TRP A 20 0.44 -3.22 11.59
C TRP A 20 -0.94 -3.55 12.17
N GLY A 21 -1.45 -4.72 11.79
CA GLY A 21 -2.73 -5.21 12.30
C GLY A 21 -3.96 -4.56 11.68
N LEU A 22 -3.76 -3.65 10.72
CA LEU A 22 -4.84 -2.92 10.04
C LEU A 22 -5.02 -3.45 8.61
N ASN A 23 -5.71 -2.68 7.78
CA ASN A 23 -5.89 -2.95 6.36
C ASN A 23 -6.25 -1.65 5.64
N GLY A 24 -6.52 -1.74 4.34
CA GLY A 24 -6.82 -0.55 3.52
C GLY A 24 -8.02 0.26 3.99
N ALA A 25 -8.94 -0.33 4.75
CA ALA A 25 -10.12 0.38 5.25
C ALA A 25 -9.77 1.54 6.20
N VAL A 26 -8.56 1.56 6.75
CA VAL A 26 -8.10 2.67 7.60
C VAL A 26 -8.15 4.01 6.85
N TRP A 27 -8.09 3.98 5.53
CA TRP A 27 -8.09 5.18 4.69
C TRP A 27 -9.49 5.65 4.30
N ASP A 28 -10.55 4.94 4.67
CA ASP A 28 -11.91 5.23 4.21
C ASP A 28 -12.35 6.66 4.48
N GLY A 29 -11.89 7.26 5.57
CA GLY A 29 -12.26 8.62 5.94
C GLY A 29 -11.72 9.71 5.00
N ILE A 30 -10.64 9.43 4.25
CA ILE A 30 -10.02 10.40 3.35
C ILE A 30 -10.02 9.95 1.89
N ARG A 31 -10.42 8.72 1.66
CA ARG A 31 -10.37 8.07 0.35
C ARG A 31 -11.07 8.87 -0.73
N GLU A 32 -12.30 9.26 -0.50
CA GLU A 32 -13.11 9.94 -1.49
C GLU A 32 -12.52 11.31 -1.90
N SER A 33 -12.07 12.09 -0.91
CA SER A 33 -11.45 13.38 -1.17
C SER A 33 -10.17 13.25 -1.96
N LEU A 34 -9.31 12.30 -1.58
CA LEU A 34 -8.04 12.10 -2.27
C LEU A 34 -8.23 11.55 -3.69
N ALA A 35 -9.25 10.73 -3.91
CA ALA A 35 -9.52 10.15 -5.22
C ALA A 35 -9.91 11.17 -6.28
N GLU A 36 -10.32 12.36 -5.87
CA GLU A 36 -10.59 13.46 -6.80
C GLU A 36 -9.32 14.02 -7.44
N HIS A 37 -8.17 13.84 -6.78
CA HIS A 37 -6.91 14.45 -7.18
C HIS A 37 -5.83 13.42 -7.52
N TYR A 38 -5.98 12.19 -7.07
CA TYR A 38 -4.98 11.13 -7.23
C TYR A 38 -5.61 9.82 -7.64
N THR A 39 -4.83 9.01 -8.35
CA THR A 39 -5.16 7.61 -8.53
C THR A 39 -4.62 6.87 -7.31
N LEU A 40 -5.51 6.40 -6.44
CA LEU A 40 -5.14 5.77 -5.18
C LEU A 40 -4.91 4.27 -5.39
N HIS A 41 -3.77 3.79 -4.94
CA HIS A 41 -3.44 2.37 -4.88
C HIS A 41 -3.43 1.98 -3.41
N ILE A 42 -4.58 1.50 -2.92
CA ILE A 42 -4.79 1.19 -1.50
C ILE A 42 -4.42 -0.27 -1.29
N VAL A 43 -3.28 -0.49 -0.66
CA VAL A 43 -2.67 -1.82 -0.51
C VAL A 43 -3.06 -2.42 0.84
N ASP A 44 -3.47 -3.69 0.82
CA ASP A 44 -3.48 -4.51 2.03
C ASP A 44 -2.12 -5.18 2.11
N LEU A 45 -1.32 -4.82 3.13
CA LEU A 45 0.03 -5.35 3.27
C LEU A 45 0.03 -6.88 3.42
N PRO A 46 1.12 -7.55 3.02
CA PRO A 46 1.23 -9.00 3.19
C PRO A 46 0.86 -9.44 4.60
N GLY A 47 0.03 -10.45 4.72
CA GLY A 47 -0.47 -10.96 6.00
C GLY A 47 -1.66 -10.19 6.58
N HIS A 48 -2.13 -9.14 5.91
CA HIS A 48 -3.22 -8.28 6.40
C HIS A 48 -4.40 -8.26 5.43
N GLY A 49 -5.60 -8.04 5.96
CA GLY A 49 -6.81 -7.87 5.16
C GLY A 49 -6.97 -8.93 4.07
N HIS A 50 -7.16 -8.50 2.85
CA HIS A 50 -7.31 -9.40 1.69
C HIS A 50 -5.98 -10.04 1.25
N SER A 51 -4.86 -9.64 1.86
CA SER A 51 -3.53 -10.21 1.61
C SER A 51 -3.10 -11.23 2.67
N ARG A 52 -4.04 -11.77 3.45
CA ARG A 52 -3.73 -12.70 4.55
C ARG A 52 -2.97 -13.95 4.11
N GLY A 53 -3.18 -14.38 2.87
CA GLY A 53 -2.48 -15.55 2.34
C GLY A 53 -1.07 -15.28 1.86
N VAL A 54 -0.63 -14.04 1.87
CA VAL A 54 0.71 -13.66 1.42
C VAL A 54 1.63 -13.64 2.63
N ALA A 55 2.53 -14.63 2.71
CA ALA A 55 3.44 -14.76 3.85
C ALA A 55 4.77 -14.07 3.54
N THR A 56 5.17 -13.17 4.43
CA THR A 56 6.50 -12.54 4.39
C THR A 56 7.04 -12.49 5.81
N THR A 57 8.35 -12.74 5.95
CA THR A 57 8.99 -12.81 7.27
C THR A 57 9.93 -11.64 7.53
N THR A 58 10.22 -10.83 6.52
CA THR A 58 11.12 -9.69 6.67
C THR A 58 10.49 -8.45 6.06
N LEU A 59 10.95 -7.27 6.52
CA LEU A 59 10.52 -6.00 5.97
C LEU A 59 10.89 -5.89 4.49
N THR A 60 12.07 -6.38 4.11
CA THR A 60 12.52 -6.37 2.71
C THR A 60 11.61 -7.21 1.83
N ALA A 61 11.26 -8.43 2.27
CA ALA A 61 10.35 -9.30 1.53
C ALA A 61 8.96 -8.67 1.39
N MET A 62 8.47 -8.00 2.43
CA MET A 62 7.19 -7.29 2.39
C MET A 62 7.24 -6.15 1.37
N ALA A 63 8.30 -5.34 1.38
CA ALA A 63 8.47 -4.25 0.44
C ALA A 63 8.57 -4.76 -1.00
N ASP A 64 9.29 -5.85 -1.23
CA ASP A 64 9.40 -6.46 -2.55
C ASP A 64 8.04 -6.94 -3.06
N ALA A 65 7.25 -7.58 -2.19
CA ALA A 65 5.92 -8.05 -2.55
C ALA A 65 5.00 -6.89 -2.93
N VAL A 66 5.03 -5.80 -2.17
CA VAL A 66 4.25 -4.59 -2.46
C VAL A 66 4.69 -3.97 -3.78
N ALA A 67 6.00 -3.94 -4.04
CA ALA A 67 6.54 -3.33 -5.26
C ALA A 67 6.03 -4.01 -6.54
N THR A 68 5.64 -5.28 -6.47
CA THR A 68 5.12 -6.00 -7.65
C THR A 68 3.73 -5.56 -8.06
N VAL A 69 2.98 -4.88 -7.20
CA VAL A 69 1.56 -4.58 -7.42
C VAL A 69 1.26 -3.08 -7.47
N ILE A 70 2.27 -2.23 -7.33
CA ILE A 70 2.08 -0.78 -7.38
C ILE A 70 2.80 -0.19 -8.58
N PRO A 71 2.40 1.02 -9.05
CA PRO A 71 3.07 1.68 -10.18
C PRO A 71 4.53 1.97 -9.86
N GLU A 72 5.37 1.93 -10.90
CA GLU A 72 6.78 2.28 -10.77
C GLU A 72 6.97 3.72 -10.30
N HIS A 73 6.14 4.63 -10.81
CA HIS A 73 6.17 6.03 -10.41
C HIS A 73 4.92 6.35 -9.59
N SER A 74 5.09 6.51 -8.29
CA SER A 74 4.01 6.77 -7.36
C SER A 74 4.52 7.52 -6.14
N HIS A 75 3.72 8.46 -5.64
CA HIS A 75 3.93 8.99 -4.30
C HIS A 75 3.58 7.88 -3.31
N LEU A 76 4.26 7.84 -2.18
CA LEU A 76 4.03 6.83 -1.15
C LEU A 76 3.58 7.50 0.14
N LEU A 77 2.45 7.04 0.69
CA LEU A 77 1.95 7.46 1.99
C LEU A 77 1.89 6.22 2.88
N GLY A 78 2.73 6.18 3.90
CA GLY A 78 2.81 5.05 4.81
C GLY A 78 2.57 5.49 6.24
N TRP A 79 1.86 4.65 7.02
CA TRP A 79 1.61 4.87 8.43
C TRP A 79 2.15 3.70 9.24
N SER A 80 3.02 3.97 10.24
CA SER A 80 3.62 2.94 11.11
C SER A 80 4.37 1.89 10.27
N LEU A 81 3.95 0.64 10.29
CA LEU A 81 4.58 -0.42 9.47
C LEU A 81 4.59 -0.04 7.99
N GLY A 82 3.49 0.56 7.50
CA GLY A 82 3.42 1.04 6.12
C GLY A 82 4.49 2.07 5.81
N GLY A 83 4.83 2.92 6.79
CA GLY A 83 5.92 3.89 6.64
C GLY A 83 7.27 3.22 6.48
N LEU A 84 7.52 2.14 7.21
CA LEU A 84 8.76 1.37 7.09
C LEU A 84 8.85 0.67 5.74
N VAL A 85 7.73 0.13 5.26
CA VAL A 85 7.66 -0.50 3.93
C VAL A 85 7.91 0.54 2.83
N ALA A 86 7.29 1.71 2.94
CA ALA A 86 7.48 2.79 1.98
C ALA A 86 8.94 3.24 1.92
N ASP A 87 9.57 3.39 3.08
CA ASP A 87 10.98 3.77 3.17
C ASP A 87 11.87 2.73 2.50
N ARG A 88 11.65 1.45 2.79
CA ARG A 88 12.43 0.37 2.20
C ARG A 88 12.25 0.33 0.68
N LYS A 89 11.03 0.54 0.18
CA LYS A 89 10.73 0.57 -1.24
C LYS A 89 11.46 1.73 -1.94
N SER A 90 11.50 2.90 -1.30
CA SER A 90 12.08 4.10 -1.89
C SER A 90 13.61 4.12 -1.91
N VAL A 91 14.27 3.26 -1.14
CA VAL A 91 15.73 3.18 -1.07
C VAL A 91 16.33 2.34 -2.20
N VAL A 92 15.53 1.60 -2.90
CA VAL A 92 16.00 0.70 -3.97
C VAL A 92 16.50 1.47 -5.24
#